data_c5c658353ca33e2de088b23a3e5e9656
#
_entry.id   c5c658353ca33e2de088b23a3e5e9656
#
_cell.length_a   1.000
_cell.length_b   1.000
_cell.length_c   1.000
_cell.angle_alpha   90.00
_cell.angle_beta   90.00
_cell.angle_gamma   90.00
#
_symmetry.space_group_name_H-M   'P 1'
#
loop_
_entity.id
_entity.type
_entity.pdbx_description
1 polymer ?
#
loop_
_entity_poly.entity_id
_entity_poly.type
_entity_poly.pdbx_seq_one_letter_code
_entity_poly.pdbx_strand_id
1 'polypeptide(L)'
;PVMREEIFGPVLPVLSFNNINDVIAQINEHPKPLALYYFGRDNAEQIIEQTSSGGVCLNETVTHLLNPEMPFGGVGGSGFGAYHGKFSFDTFTHYKPIMIKSTAVDLPMRYPPNLNKNLKMLKFVSK
;
A
#
# COMPACT_ATOMS: atom_id res chain seq x y z
N PRO A 1 -25.81 10.86 8.72
CA PRO A 1 -24.93 12.02 8.48
C PRO A 1 -23.57 11.89 9.20
N VAL A 2 -23.56 11.43 10.46
CA VAL A 2 -22.38 11.36 11.35
C VAL A 2 -21.28 10.43 10.83
N MET A 3 -21.62 9.43 10.00
CA MET A 3 -20.69 8.46 9.44
C MET A 3 -20.17 8.83 8.04
N ARG A 4 -20.46 10.03 7.54
CA ARG A 4 -20.02 10.44 6.20
C ARG A 4 -18.65 11.09 6.17
N GLU A 5 -18.26 11.72 7.27
CA GLU A 5 -16.99 12.43 7.43
C GLU A 5 -16.36 12.08 8.78
N GLU A 6 -15.07 12.28 8.89
CA GLU A 6 -14.37 12.13 10.17
C GLU A 6 -14.87 13.19 11.16
N ILE A 7 -15.25 12.75 12.37
CA ILE A 7 -15.92 13.62 13.35
C ILE A 7 -14.95 14.63 13.98
N PHE A 8 -13.69 14.27 14.16
CA PHE A 8 -12.67 15.10 14.84
C PHE A 8 -13.16 15.70 16.16
N GLY A 9 -13.82 14.89 17.00
CA GLY A 9 -14.43 15.35 18.25
C GLY A 9 -14.72 14.21 19.22
N PRO A 10 -15.28 14.51 20.40
CA PRO A 10 -15.50 13.54 21.48
C PRO A 10 -16.75 12.65 21.25
N VAL A 11 -17.03 12.29 20.02
CA VAL A 11 -18.19 11.45 19.65
C VAL A 11 -17.67 10.17 19.01
N LEU A 12 -17.98 9.02 19.58
CA LEU A 12 -17.67 7.69 19.05
C LEU A 12 -18.98 7.01 18.63
N PRO A 13 -19.25 6.85 17.33
CA PRO A 13 -20.37 6.03 16.85
C PRO A 13 -20.09 4.56 17.16
N VAL A 14 -21.07 3.87 17.74
CA VAL A 14 -21.01 2.44 18.02
C VAL A 14 -22.12 1.74 17.26
N LEU A 15 -21.74 0.78 16.44
CA LEU A 15 -22.65 -0.03 15.63
C LEU A 15 -22.54 -1.48 16.07
N SER A 16 -23.68 -2.15 16.24
CA SER A 16 -23.73 -3.58 16.48
C SER A 16 -23.85 -4.34 15.15
N PHE A 17 -23.27 -5.54 15.10
CA PHE A 17 -23.34 -6.42 13.95
C PHE A 17 -23.58 -7.86 14.38
N ASN A 18 -24.11 -8.68 13.50
CA ASN A 18 -24.30 -10.12 13.70
C ASN A 18 -23.41 -10.96 12.79
N ASN A 19 -22.92 -10.37 11.70
CA ASN A 19 -22.10 -11.07 10.71
C ASN A 19 -20.88 -10.21 10.36
N ILE A 20 -19.70 -10.80 10.45
CA ILE A 20 -18.45 -10.12 10.14
C ILE A 20 -18.36 -9.66 8.67
N ASN A 21 -18.99 -10.38 7.74
CA ASN A 21 -18.99 -9.98 6.33
C ASN A 21 -19.72 -8.66 6.10
N ASP A 22 -20.75 -8.36 6.90
CA ASP A 22 -21.47 -7.09 6.81
C ASP A 22 -20.57 -5.92 7.27
N VAL A 23 -19.75 -6.16 8.29
CA VAL A 23 -18.75 -5.19 8.76
C VAL A 23 -17.69 -4.94 7.70
N ILE A 24 -17.16 -6.00 7.08
CA ILE A 24 -16.16 -5.90 6.01
C ILE A 24 -16.74 -5.13 4.82
N ALA A 25 -17.96 -5.43 4.41
CA ALA A 25 -18.63 -4.70 3.34
C ALA A 25 -18.77 -3.22 3.68
N GLN A 26 -19.24 -2.91 4.89
CA GLN A 26 -19.38 -1.53 5.35
C GLN A 26 -18.04 -0.78 5.40
N ILE A 27 -16.96 -1.42 5.87
CA ILE A 27 -15.62 -0.81 5.87
C ILE A 27 -15.19 -0.49 4.43
N ASN A 28 -15.41 -1.41 3.51
CA ASN A 28 -14.99 -1.26 2.11
C ASN A 28 -15.82 -0.25 1.30
N GLU A 29 -17.01 0.12 1.77
CA GLU A 29 -17.81 1.20 1.18
C GLU A 29 -17.28 2.59 1.51
N HIS A 30 -16.43 2.73 2.53
CA HIS A 30 -15.85 3.99 2.96
C HIS A 30 -14.42 4.19 2.41
N PRO A 31 -13.93 5.44 2.39
CA PRO A 31 -12.51 5.70 2.13
C PRO A 31 -11.61 4.92 3.10
N LYS A 32 -10.49 4.44 2.58
CA LYS A 32 -9.54 3.63 3.34
C LYS A 32 -9.02 4.41 4.56
N PRO A 33 -9.19 3.91 5.79
CA PRO A 33 -8.77 4.61 7.00
C PRO A 33 -7.25 4.55 7.19
N LEU A 34 -6.74 5.46 8.01
CA LEU A 34 -5.34 5.45 8.42
C LEU A 34 -4.99 4.21 9.25
N ALA A 35 -5.88 3.80 10.14
CA ALA A 35 -5.69 2.63 10.98
C ALA A 35 -6.98 1.85 11.19
N LEU A 36 -6.82 0.53 11.34
CA LEU A 36 -7.87 -0.38 11.74
C LEU A 36 -7.45 -1.10 13.03
N TYR A 37 -8.33 -1.10 14.01
CA TYR A 37 -8.12 -1.79 15.29
C TYR A 37 -9.13 -2.93 15.42
N TYR A 38 -8.61 -4.13 15.65
CA TYR A 38 -9.45 -5.30 15.86
C TYR A 38 -9.18 -5.95 17.21
N PHE A 39 -10.22 -6.18 17.99
CA PHE A 39 -10.16 -6.85 19.28
C PHE A 39 -10.87 -8.20 19.19
N GLY A 40 -10.14 -9.28 19.36
CA GLY A 40 -10.63 -10.63 19.26
C GLY A 40 -9.57 -11.60 18.76
N ARG A 41 -9.96 -12.88 18.63
CA ARG A 41 -9.10 -13.93 18.05
C ARG A 41 -9.67 -14.45 16.75
N ASP A 42 -11.00 -14.59 16.71
CA ASP A 42 -11.69 -15.11 15.55
C ASP A 42 -11.82 -14.03 14.47
N ASN A 43 -11.75 -14.41 13.21
CA ASN A 43 -11.90 -13.52 12.03
C ASN A 43 -10.83 -12.43 11.85
N ALA A 44 -9.75 -12.39 12.63
CA ALA A 44 -8.71 -11.39 12.48
C ALA A 44 -8.04 -11.46 11.09
N GLU A 45 -7.70 -12.67 10.64
CA GLU A 45 -7.12 -12.92 9.33
C GLU A 45 -8.06 -12.48 8.20
N GLN A 46 -9.33 -12.83 8.30
CA GLN A 46 -10.35 -12.45 7.32
C GLN A 46 -10.48 -10.92 7.20
N ILE A 47 -10.49 -10.20 8.32
CA ILE A 47 -10.55 -8.74 8.32
C ILE A 47 -9.31 -8.14 7.67
N ILE A 48 -8.11 -8.62 8.00
CA ILE A 48 -6.85 -8.15 7.44
C ILE A 48 -6.81 -8.35 5.92
N GLU A 49 -7.24 -9.52 5.45
CA GLU A 49 -7.18 -9.86 4.03
C GLU A 49 -8.26 -9.16 3.18
N GLN A 50 -9.42 -8.92 3.76
CA GLN A 50 -10.58 -8.42 3.02
C GLN A 50 -10.83 -6.91 3.20
N THR A 51 -10.03 -6.22 4.01
CA THR A 51 -10.09 -4.77 4.17
C THR A 51 -8.76 -4.09 3.83
N SER A 52 -8.78 -2.78 3.66
CA SER A 52 -7.57 -2.00 3.39
C SER A 52 -7.51 -0.79 4.32
N SER A 53 -6.38 -0.64 5.01
CA SER A 53 -6.08 0.50 5.88
C SER A 53 -4.60 0.84 5.80
N GLY A 54 -4.19 1.99 6.30
CA GLY A 54 -2.78 2.36 6.41
C GLY A 54 -2.00 1.44 7.33
N GLY A 55 -2.59 1.03 8.46
CA GLY A 55 -2.04 0.06 9.39
C GLY A 55 -3.13 -0.72 10.11
N VAL A 56 -2.77 -1.86 10.67
CA VAL A 56 -3.66 -2.70 11.49
C VAL A 56 -3.01 -2.98 12.84
N CYS A 57 -3.82 -2.92 13.90
CA CYS A 57 -3.38 -3.32 15.23
C CYS A 57 -4.38 -4.33 15.81
N LEU A 58 -3.89 -5.48 16.24
CA LEU A 58 -4.71 -6.53 16.83
C LEU A 58 -4.61 -6.49 18.35
N ASN A 59 -5.77 -6.44 19.01
CA ASN A 59 -5.91 -6.42 20.47
C ASN A 59 -5.18 -5.26 21.16
N GLU A 60 -4.93 -4.19 20.44
CA GLU A 60 -4.30 -2.97 20.90
C GLU A 60 -4.69 -1.79 20.02
N THR A 61 -4.46 -0.57 20.48
CA THR A 61 -4.67 0.66 19.72
C THR A 61 -3.38 1.48 19.70
N VAL A 62 -3.15 2.23 18.64
CA VAL A 62 -2.10 3.26 18.56
C VAL A 62 -0.65 2.75 18.64
N THR A 63 -0.38 1.70 19.41
CA THR A 63 1.00 1.24 19.72
C THR A 63 1.84 0.85 18.50
N HIS A 64 1.21 0.47 17.37
CA HIS A 64 1.93 0.18 16.14
C HIS A 64 2.73 1.38 15.60
N LEU A 65 2.31 2.60 15.92
CA LEU A 65 3.05 3.82 15.53
C LEU A 65 4.29 4.10 16.38
N LEU A 66 4.44 3.41 17.50
CA LEU A 66 5.61 3.57 18.38
C LEU A 66 6.80 2.68 17.95
N ASN A 67 6.56 1.71 17.08
CA ASN A 67 7.62 0.82 16.60
C ASN A 67 8.35 1.44 15.39
N PRO A 68 9.63 1.84 15.53
CA PRO A 68 10.39 2.47 14.45
C PRO A 68 10.71 1.53 13.28
N GLU A 69 10.57 0.22 13.46
CA GLU A 69 10.77 -0.76 12.40
C GLU A 69 9.52 -1.02 11.56
N MET A 70 8.37 -0.49 11.98
CA MET A 70 7.12 -0.62 11.24
C MET A 70 6.85 0.65 10.44
N PRO A 71 6.45 0.54 9.16
CA PRO A 71 6.02 1.70 8.39
C PRO A 71 4.73 2.26 8.98
N PHE A 72 4.64 3.57 9.11
CA PHE A 72 3.42 4.26 9.49
C PHE A 72 3.02 5.25 8.41
N GLY A 73 1.83 5.07 7.85
CA GLY A 73 1.30 5.93 6.81
C GLY A 73 -0.07 5.47 6.32
N GLY A 74 -0.77 6.34 5.62
CA GLY A 74 -2.08 6.08 5.06
C GLY A 74 -2.04 5.40 3.70
N VAL A 75 -3.20 5.02 3.20
CA VAL A 75 -3.41 4.46 1.87
C VAL A 75 -4.64 5.07 1.20
N GLY A 76 -4.54 5.45 -0.05
CA GLY A 76 -5.65 6.08 -0.77
C GLY A 76 -6.11 7.40 -0.12
N GLY A 77 -7.35 7.45 0.37
CA GLY A 77 -7.92 8.66 0.99
C GLY A 77 -7.24 9.08 2.29
N SER A 78 -6.60 8.17 3.02
CA SER A 78 -5.90 8.47 4.28
C SER A 78 -4.44 8.88 4.11
N GLY A 79 -3.89 8.83 2.89
CA GLY A 79 -2.52 9.27 2.61
C GLY A 79 -1.79 8.39 1.58
N PHE A 80 -0.51 8.68 1.37
CA PHE A 80 0.40 7.86 0.58
C PHE A 80 1.81 7.93 1.17
N GLY A 81 2.59 6.86 0.94
CA GLY A 81 3.91 6.72 1.54
C GLY A 81 3.85 6.33 3.01
N ALA A 82 4.99 6.16 3.61
CA ALA A 82 5.13 5.80 5.01
C ALA A 82 6.43 6.38 5.59
N TYR A 83 6.46 6.56 6.91
CA TYR A 83 7.66 6.97 7.61
C TYR A 83 8.01 5.99 8.73
N HIS A 84 9.03 6.21 9.44
CA HIS A 84 9.80 5.46 10.42
C HIS A 84 11.02 4.76 9.80
N GLY A 85 12.14 4.82 10.52
CA GLY A 85 13.38 4.11 10.22
C GLY A 85 13.77 4.14 8.73
N LYS A 86 13.95 2.97 8.16
CA LYS A 86 14.30 2.80 6.75
C LYS A 86 13.27 3.40 5.78
N PHE A 87 11.98 3.37 6.10
CA PHE A 87 10.93 3.90 5.24
C PHE A 87 11.05 5.42 5.06
N SER A 88 11.39 6.14 6.13
CA SER A 88 11.71 7.57 6.05
C SER A 88 12.94 7.82 5.16
N PHE A 89 14.00 7.06 5.36
CA PHE A 89 15.20 7.17 4.54
C PHE A 89 14.89 6.95 3.06
N ASP A 90 14.18 5.88 2.73
CA ASP A 90 13.81 5.56 1.35
C ASP A 90 12.93 6.65 0.72
N THR A 91 12.00 7.21 1.49
CA THR A 91 11.10 8.28 1.03
C THR A 91 11.86 9.56 0.64
N PHE A 92 12.90 9.92 1.39
CA PHE A 92 13.68 11.13 1.16
C PHE A 92 14.98 10.89 0.37
N THR A 93 15.21 9.65 -0.10
CA THR A 93 16.42 9.27 -0.84
C THR A 93 16.10 8.92 -2.28
N HIS A 94 16.86 9.49 -3.21
CA HIS A 94 16.80 9.08 -4.60
C HIS A 94 17.79 7.96 -4.87
N TYR A 95 17.30 6.79 -5.27
CA TYR A 95 18.12 5.67 -5.72
C TYR A 95 18.47 5.84 -7.19
N LYS A 96 19.73 6.19 -7.48
CA LYS A 96 20.24 6.36 -8.85
C LYS A 96 20.64 5.00 -9.43
N PRO A 97 19.88 4.43 -10.38
CA PRO A 97 20.29 3.19 -11.04
C PRO A 97 21.49 3.46 -11.95
N ILE A 98 22.49 2.59 -11.93
CA ILE A 98 23.65 2.65 -12.79
C ILE A 98 23.76 1.33 -13.54
N MET A 99 23.69 1.38 -14.87
CA MET A 99 23.94 0.23 -15.75
C MET A 99 25.23 0.43 -16.50
N ILE A 100 26.17 -0.49 -16.31
CA ILE A 100 27.43 -0.52 -17.02
C ILE A 100 27.35 -1.64 -18.06
N LYS A 101 27.32 -1.26 -19.34
CA LYS A 101 27.35 -2.22 -20.45
C LYS A 101 28.77 -2.35 -21.00
N SER A 102 29.20 -3.56 -21.33
CA SER A 102 30.43 -3.79 -22.08
C SER A 102 30.34 -3.12 -23.46
N THR A 103 31.43 -2.49 -23.89
CA THR A 103 31.57 -1.89 -25.21
C THR A 103 31.99 -2.92 -26.29
N ALA A 104 32.40 -4.13 -25.86
CA ALA A 104 32.83 -5.20 -26.78
C ALA A 104 31.70 -5.81 -27.61
N VAL A 105 30.45 -5.71 -27.11
CA VAL A 105 29.28 -6.26 -27.83
C VAL A 105 28.21 -5.17 -27.94
N ASP A 106 27.84 -4.88 -29.18
CA ASP A 106 26.71 -4.01 -29.46
C ASP A 106 25.71 -4.72 -30.38
N LEU A 107 24.42 -4.47 -30.15
CA LEU A 107 23.35 -5.10 -30.90
C LEU A 107 22.88 -4.19 -32.03
N PRO A 108 23.16 -4.50 -33.31
CA PRO A 108 22.80 -3.66 -34.44
C PRO A 108 21.30 -3.34 -34.52
N MET A 109 20.45 -4.19 -33.93
CA MET A 109 19.00 -4.01 -33.86
C MET A 109 18.56 -2.76 -33.10
N ARG A 110 19.44 -2.15 -32.30
CA ARG A 110 19.15 -0.95 -31.49
C ARG A 110 19.14 0.33 -32.36
N TYR A 111 19.65 0.25 -33.59
CA TYR A 111 19.86 1.41 -34.43
C TYR A 111 18.91 1.41 -35.64
N PRO A 112 18.34 2.59 -35.98
CA PRO A 112 17.60 2.70 -37.28
C PRO A 112 18.54 2.42 -38.44
N PRO A 113 17.99 1.97 -39.62
CA PRO A 113 16.58 1.91 -40.00
C PRO A 113 15.88 0.57 -39.75
N ASN A 114 16.48 -0.36 -38.99
CA ASN A 114 16.03 -1.75 -38.93
C ASN A 114 14.89 -2.02 -37.94
N LEU A 115 14.24 -0.99 -37.39
CA LEU A 115 13.18 -1.11 -36.37
C LEU A 115 12.08 -2.11 -36.71
N ASN A 116 11.59 -2.10 -37.98
CA ASN A 116 10.51 -2.98 -38.40
C ASN A 116 10.91 -4.46 -38.52
N LYS A 117 12.16 -4.75 -38.90
CA LYS A 117 12.68 -6.12 -39.01
C LYS A 117 12.90 -6.73 -37.59
N ASN A 118 13.21 -5.89 -36.61
CA ASN A 118 13.59 -6.31 -35.29
C ASN A 118 12.43 -6.26 -34.27
N LEU A 119 11.22 -5.84 -34.70
CA LEU A 119 10.06 -5.68 -33.85
C LEU A 119 9.65 -6.98 -33.09
N LYS A 120 9.80 -8.14 -33.80
CA LYS A 120 9.49 -9.44 -33.20
C LYS A 120 10.48 -9.78 -32.08
N MET A 121 11.74 -9.46 -32.26
CA MET A 121 12.82 -9.74 -31.28
C MET A 121 12.74 -8.75 -30.11
N LEU A 122 12.42 -7.49 -30.37
CA LEU A 122 12.18 -6.50 -29.31
C LEU A 122 10.99 -6.87 -28.44
N LYS A 123 9.89 -7.35 -29.02
CA LYS A 123 8.74 -7.86 -28.27
C LYS A 123 9.04 -9.10 -27.42
N PHE A 124 10.03 -9.90 -27.81
CA PHE A 124 10.48 -11.06 -27.03
C PHE A 124 11.30 -10.64 -25.81
N VAL A 125 12.18 -9.65 -25.97
CA VAL A 125 13.06 -9.14 -24.88
C VAL A 125 12.32 -8.23 -23.90
N SER A 126 11.20 -7.63 -24.30
CA SER A 126 10.39 -6.73 -23.46
C SER A 126 9.31 -7.43 -22.62
N LYS A 127 9.25 -8.76 -22.64
CA LYS A 127 8.41 -9.57 -21.76
C LYS A 127 9.19 -9.95 -20.49
#